data_9f42640dc96b2904310f043a79882ddf
#
_entry.id   9f42640dc96b2904310f043a79882ddf
#
_cell.length_a   1.000
_cell.length_b   1.000
_cell.length_c   1.000
_cell.angle_alpha   90.00
_cell.angle_beta   90.00
_cell.angle_gamma   90.00
#
_symmetry.space_group_name_H-M   'P 1'
#
loop_
_entity.id
_entity.type
_entity.pdbx_description
1 polymer ?
#
loop_
_entity_poly.entity_id
_entity_poly.type
_entity_poly.pdbx_seq_one_letter_code
_entity_poly.pdbx_strand_id
1 'polypeptide(L)'
;MRIRRGALLGVFLLVGGVVTPGLAGAGPPPAPHYPVVWSFLTTAVLAASKDGPDVAPPGSNVPCTPSAQHPYPVVLVHGLAANQNDNWQAMSPFLADNGYCVFSFTYGNMASAPPPLDEIGGLTDMVASAHQLAQLVDFVLDATHAPKVDIVGHSEGGTMPDYYLKFLGGSQVVAHFVMLSGVIHGTTFWGLSDLYDLASAYGFSSQTNALVGSVCASCTEFLVGSSFIKTLDAPNAQATASEAATCPYDGAAVDGVSYTSIATEYDELVRPYTSDFIDPRCAAAGDGIGVDNILVQQQCPTDLADHLAIASDKVAAQDVLNALDPAQAAAVPCVLTLPVLG
;
A
#
# COMPACT_ATOMS: atom_id res chain seq x y z
N MET A 1 -4.21 -96.08 -30.51
CA MET A 1 -3.97 -95.40 -29.26
C MET A 1 -5.03 -94.34 -29.08
N ARG A 2 -5.87 -94.46 -28.02
CA ARG A 2 -7.17 -93.82 -27.94
C ARG A 2 -7.02 -92.46 -27.28
N ILE A 3 -7.58 -91.40 -27.93
CA ILE A 3 -7.65 -90.02 -27.40
C ILE A 3 -9.04 -89.88 -26.73
N ARG A 4 -9.09 -89.58 -25.46
CA ARG A 4 -10.31 -89.20 -24.75
C ARG A 4 -10.50 -87.69 -24.81
N ARG A 5 -11.61 -87.21 -25.27
CA ARG A 5 -12.11 -85.89 -25.26
C ARG A 5 -12.73 -85.59 -23.87
N GLY A 6 -12.18 -84.61 -23.12
CA GLY A 6 -12.83 -84.09 -21.94
C GLY A 6 -13.58 -82.79 -22.29
N ALA A 7 -14.82 -82.73 -21.89
CA ALA A 7 -15.66 -81.55 -22.03
C ALA A 7 -15.42 -80.59 -20.87
N LEU A 8 -15.09 -79.34 -21.16
CA LEU A 8 -15.02 -78.25 -20.17
C LEU A 8 -16.41 -77.54 -20.16
N LEU A 9 -17.07 -77.61 -19.02
CA LEU A 9 -18.18 -76.75 -18.67
C LEU A 9 -17.65 -75.37 -18.33
N GLY A 10 -17.98 -74.32 -19.07
CA GLY A 10 -17.74 -72.93 -18.77
C GLY A 10 -18.80 -72.42 -17.79
N VAL A 11 -18.38 -72.01 -16.62
CA VAL A 11 -19.20 -71.28 -15.65
C VAL A 11 -19.08 -69.79 -15.97
N PHE A 12 -20.14 -69.17 -16.47
CA PHE A 12 -20.26 -67.71 -16.60
C PHE A 12 -20.58 -67.11 -15.25
N LEU A 13 -19.61 -66.45 -14.61
CA LEU A 13 -19.80 -65.58 -13.47
C LEU A 13 -20.25 -64.20 -13.99
N LEU A 14 -21.51 -63.84 -13.80
CA LEU A 14 -22.04 -62.50 -13.95
C LEU A 14 -21.51 -61.66 -12.78
N VAL A 15 -20.48 -60.83 -13.05
CA VAL A 15 -20.04 -59.79 -12.12
C VAL A 15 -21.01 -58.60 -12.29
N GLY A 16 -21.97 -58.50 -11.40
CA GLY A 16 -22.82 -57.33 -11.26
C GLY A 16 -22.00 -56.15 -10.78
N GLY A 17 -21.72 -55.22 -11.69
CA GLY A 17 -21.07 -53.96 -11.33
C GLY A 17 -22.01 -53.12 -10.44
N VAL A 18 -21.67 -52.99 -9.18
CA VAL A 18 -22.29 -51.99 -8.28
C VAL A 18 -21.77 -50.62 -8.70
N VAL A 19 -22.58 -49.85 -9.40
CA VAL A 19 -22.33 -48.44 -9.67
C VAL A 19 -22.51 -47.71 -8.33
N THR A 20 -21.44 -47.43 -7.61
CA THR A 20 -21.45 -46.49 -6.50
C THR A 20 -21.71 -45.09 -7.06
N PRO A 21 -22.76 -44.36 -6.61
CA PRO A 21 -22.90 -42.95 -6.98
C PRO A 21 -21.63 -42.23 -6.52
N GLY A 22 -20.89 -41.63 -7.47
CA GLY A 22 -19.75 -40.81 -7.16
C GLY A 22 -20.22 -39.70 -6.20
N LEU A 23 -19.57 -39.63 -5.03
CA LEU A 23 -19.69 -38.48 -4.18
C LEU A 23 -19.30 -37.27 -5.03
N ALA A 24 -20.26 -36.40 -5.34
CA ALA A 24 -19.97 -35.11 -5.90
C ALA A 24 -18.95 -34.45 -4.97
N GLY A 25 -17.74 -34.28 -5.47
CA GLY A 25 -16.68 -33.65 -4.68
C GLY A 25 -17.22 -32.30 -4.22
N ALA A 26 -17.19 -32.07 -2.91
CA ALA A 26 -17.44 -30.76 -2.36
C ALA A 26 -16.52 -29.80 -3.11
N GLY A 27 -17.08 -28.76 -3.74
CA GLY A 27 -16.29 -27.71 -4.35
C GLY A 27 -15.31 -27.13 -3.31
N PRO A 28 -14.25 -26.47 -3.74
CA PRO A 28 -13.36 -25.80 -2.80
C PRO A 28 -14.21 -24.95 -1.84
N PRO A 29 -13.82 -24.87 -0.54
CA PRO A 29 -14.52 -24.02 0.40
C PRO A 29 -14.53 -22.58 -0.14
N PRO A 30 -15.62 -21.81 0.11
CA PRO A 30 -15.66 -20.41 -0.30
C PRO A 30 -14.44 -19.69 0.31
N ALA A 31 -13.91 -18.73 -0.45
CA ALA A 31 -12.84 -17.89 0.05
C ALA A 31 -13.27 -17.23 1.39
N PRO A 32 -12.36 -17.06 2.34
CA PRO A 32 -12.68 -16.36 3.57
C PRO A 32 -13.19 -14.96 3.24
N HIS A 33 -14.24 -14.51 3.91
CA HIS A 33 -14.77 -13.16 3.81
C HIS A 33 -14.45 -12.41 5.09
N TYR A 34 -13.88 -11.22 4.96
CA TYR A 34 -13.45 -10.39 6.06
C TYR A 34 -14.39 -9.19 6.22
N PRO A 35 -14.99 -8.96 7.40
CA PRO A 35 -15.83 -7.78 7.60
C PRO A 35 -15.01 -6.49 7.45
N VAL A 36 -15.44 -5.61 6.55
CA VAL A 36 -14.81 -4.30 6.33
C VAL A 36 -15.49 -3.26 7.22
N VAL A 37 -14.71 -2.56 8.03
CA VAL A 37 -15.21 -1.45 8.87
C VAL A 37 -14.75 -0.12 8.25
N TRP A 38 -15.69 0.56 7.61
CA TRP A 38 -15.48 1.86 6.96
C TRP A 38 -15.52 3.00 7.99
N SER A 39 -14.56 3.01 8.91
CA SER A 39 -14.41 4.06 9.91
C SER A 39 -12.99 4.03 10.47
N PHE A 40 -12.25 5.09 10.28
CA PHE A 40 -10.85 5.16 10.74
C PHE A 40 -10.79 5.17 12.28
N LEU A 41 -11.44 6.12 12.92
CA LEU A 41 -11.35 6.28 14.39
C LEU A 41 -11.86 5.05 15.14
N THR A 42 -13.00 4.49 14.72
CA THR A 42 -13.57 3.30 15.38
C THR A 42 -12.66 2.09 15.19
N THR A 43 -12.11 1.88 14.01
CA THR A 43 -11.22 0.76 13.72
C THR A 43 -9.89 0.89 14.44
N ALA A 44 -9.28 2.08 14.42
CA ALA A 44 -8.02 2.34 15.10
C ALA A 44 -8.14 2.10 16.62
N VAL A 45 -9.18 2.62 17.25
CA VAL A 45 -9.42 2.43 18.70
C VAL A 45 -9.68 0.96 19.03
N LEU A 46 -10.45 0.24 18.20
CA LEU A 46 -10.72 -1.19 18.41
C LEU A 46 -9.48 -2.04 18.18
N ALA A 47 -8.68 -1.73 17.19
CA ALA A 47 -7.42 -2.41 16.91
C ALA A 47 -6.44 -2.22 18.07
N ALA A 48 -6.21 -0.98 18.48
CA ALA A 48 -5.33 -0.67 19.60
C ALA A 48 -5.78 -1.31 20.93
N SER A 49 -7.08 -1.50 21.11
CA SER A 49 -7.63 -2.08 22.34
C SER A 49 -7.58 -3.61 22.42
N LYS A 50 -7.49 -4.29 21.28
CA LYS A 50 -7.57 -5.76 21.21
C LYS A 50 -6.23 -6.44 21.01
N ASP A 51 -5.44 -5.87 20.14
CA ASP A 51 -4.28 -6.53 19.57
C ASP A 51 -3.14 -5.50 19.49
N GLY A 52 -1.90 -5.93 19.65
CA GLY A 52 -0.77 -5.03 19.58
C GLY A 52 -0.46 -4.55 18.14
N PRO A 53 0.50 -3.64 17.97
CA PRO A 53 0.85 -3.02 16.70
C PRO A 53 1.39 -4.00 15.65
N ASP A 54 1.90 -5.14 16.10
CA ASP A 54 2.45 -6.18 15.22
C ASP A 54 1.40 -7.18 14.74
N VAL A 55 0.15 -7.03 15.17
CA VAL A 55 -0.95 -7.88 14.69
C VAL A 55 -1.40 -7.39 13.32
N ALA A 56 -1.38 -8.29 12.35
CA ALA A 56 -1.84 -7.98 11.01
C ALA A 56 -3.35 -7.68 10.98
N PRO A 57 -3.80 -6.70 10.21
CA PRO A 57 -5.23 -6.43 10.01
C PRO A 57 -5.91 -7.62 9.32
N PRO A 58 -7.26 -7.76 9.44
CA PRO A 58 -7.97 -8.84 8.79
C PRO A 58 -7.66 -8.93 7.29
N GLY A 59 -7.39 -10.14 6.80
CA GLY A 59 -7.07 -10.40 5.39
C GLY A 59 -5.60 -10.22 5.00
N SER A 60 -4.78 -9.62 5.87
CA SER A 60 -3.35 -9.44 5.63
C SER A 60 -2.51 -10.57 6.24
N ASN A 61 -1.32 -10.80 5.66
CA ASN A 61 -0.30 -11.75 6.13
C ASN A 61 -0.82 -13.18 6.29
N VAL A 62 -1.86 -13.54 5.54
CA VAL A 62 -2.36 -14.92 5.48
C VAL A 62 -1.71 -15.66 4.32
N PRO A 63 -1.43 -16.97 4.45
CA PRO A 63 -0.93 -17.75 3.32
C PRO A 63 -1.85 -17.64 2.10
N CYS A 64 -1.33 -17.15 0.99
CA CYS A 64 -2.09 -17.00 -0.25
C CYS A 64 -1.18 -17.24 -1.47
N THR A 65 -1.82 -17.51 -2.59
CA THR A 65 -1.16 -17.59 -3.90
C THR A 65 -1.84 -16.59 -4.82
N PRO A 66 -1.10 -15.64 -5.39
CA PRO A 66 -1.63 -14.69 -6.35
C PRO A 66 -2.35 -15.40 -7.50
N SER A 67 -3.47 -14.86 -7.93
CA SER A 67 -4.27 -15.42 -9.02
C SER A 67 -3.77 -14.89 -10.37
N ALA A 68 -4.23 -15.52 -11.45
CA ALA A 68 -3.95 -14.98 -12.79
C ALA A 68 -4.61 -13.62 -13.03
N GLN A 69 -5.69 -13.32 -12.32
CA GLN A 69 -6.37 -12.02 -12.38
C GLN A 69 -5.65 -10.96 -11.56
N HIS A 70 -5.15 -11.32 -10.39
CA HIS A 70 -4.37 -10.45 -9.51
C HIS A 70 -2.99 -11.07 -9.30
N PRO A 71 -2.07 -10.92 -10.28
CA PRO A 71 -0.78 -11.62 -10.26
C PRO A 71 0.23 -11.02 -9.28
N TYR A 72 -0.03 -9.81 -8.79
CA TYR A 72 0.85 -9.09 -7.88
C TYR A 72 0.22 -9.01 -6.49
N PRO A 73 0.91 -9.49 -5.44
CA PRO A 73 0.47 -9.25 -4.06
C PRO A 73 0.58 -7.76 -3.71
N VAL A 74 -0.34 -7.30 -2.86
CA VAL A 74 -0.37 -5.90 -2.41
C VAL A 74 0.34 -5.77 -1.07
N VAL A 75 1.29 -4.86 -0.98
CA VAL A 75 1.99 -4.46 0.25
C VAL A 75 1.40 -3.15 0.75
N LEU A 76 0.85 -3.16 1.96
CA LEU A 76 0.26 -2.00 2.63
C LEU A 76 1.29 -1.33 3.53
N VAL A 77 1.51 -0.02 3.31
CA VAL A 77 2.52 0.79 4.01
C VAL A 77 1.84 1.92 4.77
N HIS A 78 1.82 1.83 6.11
CA HIS A 78 1.07 2.75 6.99
C HIS A 78 1.67 4.16 7.06
N GLY A 79 0.94 5.10 7.63
CA GLY A 79 1.37 6.49 7.82
C GLY A 79 2.22 6.71 9.08
N LEU A 80 2.71 7.94 9.22
CA LEU A 80 3.38 8.43 10.44
C LEU A 80 2.49 8.23 11.67
N ALA A 81 3.09 7.80 12.76
CA ALA A 81 2.44 7.56 14.05
C ALA A 81 1.35 6.48 14.05
N ALA A 82 1.26 5.70 12.98
CA ALA A 82 0.37 4.55 12.85
C ALA A 82 1.15 3.22 12.92
N ASN A 83 0.47 2.12 12.70
CA ASN A 83 1.05 0.79 12.58
C ASN A 83 0.23 -0.06 11.58
N GLN A 84 0.66 -1.27 11.28
CA GLN A 84 -0.06 -2.13 10.32
C GLN A 84 -1.49 -2.45 10.76
N ASN A 85 -1.74 -2.51 12.07
CA ASN A 85 -3.03 -2.89 12.60
C ASN A 85 -4.05 -1.75 12.49
N ASP A 86 -3.72 -0.57 13.00
CA ASP A 86 -4.66 0.54 13.07
C ASP A 86 -4.92 1.23 11.72
N ASN A 87 -3.93 1.32 10.86
CA ASN A 87 -4.07 2.02 9.58
C ASN A 87 -4.93 1.26 8.56
N TRP A 88 -4.98 -0.09 8.62
CA TRP A 88 -5.44 -0.90 7.50
C TRP A 88 -6.67 -1.75 7.79
N GLN A 89 -7.46 -1.43 8.83
CA GLN A 89 -8.65 -2.19 9.23
C GLN A 89 -9.80 -2.16 8.18
N ALA A 90 -9.79 -1.19 7.26
CA ALA A 90 -10.72 -1.15 6.15
C ALA A 90 -10.09 -1.67 4.84
N MET A 91 -8.96 -1.12 4.44
CA MET A 91 -8.35 -1.41 3.14
C MET A 91 -7.88 -2.86 3.01
N SER A 92 -7.27 -3.42 4.06
CA SER A 92 -6.77 -4.80 4.02
C SER A 92 -7.88 -5.83 3.78
N PRO A 93 -8.96 -5.90 4.60
CA PRO A 93 -10.06 -6.84 4.34
C PRO A 93 -10.75 -6.55 3.01
N PHE A 94 -10.87 -5.29 2.60
CA PHE A 94 -11.49 -4.93 1.33
C PHE A 94 -10.71 -5.49 0.13
N LEU A 95 -9.39 -5.33 0.10
CA LEU A 95 -8.54 -5.89 -0.96
C LEU A 95 -8.54 -7.43 -0.93
N ALA A 96 -8.47 -8.03 0.25
CA ALA A 96 -8.51 -9.48 0.40
C ALA A 96 -9.83 -10.08 -0.10
N ASP A 97 -10.96 -9.43 0.19
CA ASP A 97 -12.29 -9.84 -0.30
C ASP A 97 -12.44 -9.66 -1.82
N ASN A 98 -11.64 -8.78 -2.42
CA ASN A 98 -11.54 -8.62 -3.87
C ASN A 98 -10.50 -9.54 -4.51
N GLY A 99 -9.93 -10.50 -3.76
CA GLY A 99 -9.10 -11.58 -4.28
C GLY A 99 -7.60 -11.27 -4.37
N TYR A 100 -7.14 -10.18 -3.76
CA TYR A 100 -5.71 -9.88 -3.66
C TYR A 100 -5.05 -10.64 -2.51
N CYS A 101 -3.81 -11.04 -2.70
CA CYS A 101 -2.91 -11.39 -1.60
C CYS A 101 -2.41 -10.12 -0.95
N VAL A 102 -2.73 -9.91 0.34
CA VAL A 102 -2.41 -8.67 1.06
C VAL A 102 -1.35 -8.93 2.11
N PHE A 103 -0.36 -8.04 2.17
CA PHE A 103 0.71 -8.05 3.17
C PHE A 103 0.84 -6.67 3.81
N SER A 104 1.19 -6.65 5.07
CA SER A 104 1.40 -5.42 5.83
C SER A 104 2.49 -5.62 6.88
N PHE A 105 3.05 -4.53 7.38
CA PHE A 105 4.06 -4.55 8.44
C PHE A 105 4.04 -3.23 9.20
N THR A 106 4.58 -3.23 10.39
CA THR A 106 4.90 -2.01 11.14
C THR A 106 6.38 -1.71 10.93
N TYR A 107 6.68 -0.50 10.49
CA TYR A 107 8.03 -0.02 10.24
C TYR A 107 8.33 1.25 11.05
N GLY A 108 9.58 1.59 11.17
CA GLY A 108 10.00 2.86 11.75
C GLY A 108 9.61 3.06 13.22
N ASN A 109 9.28 1.99 13.95
CA ASN A 109 8.99 2.06 15.36
C ASN A 109 10.27 2.09 16.21
N MET A 110 10.18 2.71 17.37
CA MET A 110 11.26 2.73 18.37
C MET A 110 11.14 1.51 19.28
N ALA A 111 11.52 0.32 18.81
CA ALA A 111 11.36 -0.94 19.53
C ALA A 111 11.98 -1.00 20.93
N SER A 112 12.87 -0.08 21.28
CA SER A 112 13.46 0.04 22.62
C SER A 112 12.76 1.06 23.52
N ALA A 113 11.76 1.79 23.00
CA ALA A 113 10.98 2.72 23.79
C ALA A 113 10.03 1.99 24.74
N PRO A 114 9.63 2.59 25.86
CA PRO A 114 8.61 1.99 26.71
C PRO A 114 7.22 2.06 26.06
N PRO A 115 6.32 1.10 26.32
CA PRO A 115 4.93 1.20 25.90
C PRO A 115 4.26 2.51 26.35
N PRO A 116 3.41 3.14 25.52
CA PRO A 116 2.98 2.72 24.18
C PRO A 116 3.88 3.23 23.02
N LEU A 117 5.03 3.85 23.29
CA LEU A 117 5.88 4.48 22.28
C LEU A 117 6.54 3.46 21.34
N ASP A 118 6.73 2.23 21.79
CA ASP A 118 7.22 1.12 20.98
C ASP A 118 6.17 0.63 19.95
N GLU A 119 4.91 1.02 20.14
CA GLU A 119 3.80 0.68 19.27
C GLU A 119 3.58 1.68 18.11
N ILE A 120 4.21 2.84 18.20
CA ILE A 120 4.08 3.92 17.24
C ILE A 120 5.10 3.73 16.12
N GLY A 121 4.63 3.48 14.91
CA GLY A 121 5.45 3.34 13.72
C GLY A 121 5.72 4.66 12.99
N GLY A 122 6.59 4.61 11.97
CA GLY A 122 6.89 5.74 11.11
C GLY A 122 7.71 6.86 11.77
N LEU A 123 8.28 6.66 12.96
CA LEU A 123 9.00 7.71 13.70
C LEU A 123 10.50 7.80 13.36
N THR A 124 11.06 6.76 12.78
CA THR A 124 12.49 6.71 12.49
C THR A 124 12.80 7.29 11.12
N ASP A 125 14.08 7.40 10.80
CA ASP A 125 14.59 7.86 9.50
C ASP A 125 13.92 7.10 8.33
N MET A 126 13.38 7.83 7.33
CA MET A 126 12.65 7.25 6.21
C MET A 126 13.54 6.40 5.28
N VAL A 127 14.84 6.69 5.20
CA VAL A 127 15.76 5.82 4.44
C VAL A 127 15.90 4.46 5.11
N ALA A 128 16.02 4.44 6.45
CA ALA A 128 16.04 3.19 7.21
C ALA A 128 14.72 2.43 7.06
N SER A 129 13.59 3.13 7.07
CA SER A 129 12.25 2.57 6.84
C SER A 129 12.10 1.99 5.42
N ALA A 130 12.67 2.65 4.40
CA ALA A 130 12.70 2.14 3.03
C ALA A 130 13.50 0.82 2.90
N HIS A 131 14.56 0.65 3.68
CA HIS A 131 15.28 -0.62 3.76
C HIS A 131 14.45 -1.73 4.43
N GLN A 132 13.58 -1.40 5.42
CA GLN A 132 12.66 -2.36 6.01
C GLN A 132 11.59 -2.78 4.98
N LEU A 133 11.06 -1.84 4.19
CA LEU A 133 10.16 -2.13 3.08
C LEU A 133 10.81 -3.06 2.04
N ALA A 134 12.06 -2.80 1.65
CA ALA A 134 12.79 -3.65 0.72
C ALA A 134 12.86 -5.10 1.23
N GLN A 135 13.16 -5.31 2.50
CA GLN A 135 13.22 -6.64 3.11
C GLN A 135 11.84 -7.34 3.11
N LEU A 136 10.76 -6.59 3.37
CA LEU A 136 9.41 -7.15 3.29
C LEU A 136 9.06 -7.54 1.85
N VAL A 137 9.35 -6.69 0.87
CA VAL A 137 9.06 -6.99 -0.54
C VAL A 137 9.83 -8.25 -0.98
N ASP A 138 11.10 -8.38 -0.63
CA ASP A 138 11.88 -9.58 -0.91
C ASP A 138 11.21 -10.83 -0.30
N PHE A 139 10.79 -10.74 0.96
CA PHE A 139 10.07 -11.83 1.64
C PHE A 139 8.74 -12.17 0.92
N VAL A 140 7.95 -11.17 0.50
CA VAL A 140 6.67 -11.37 -0.18
C VAL A 140 6.88 -12.04 -1.53
N LEU A 141 7.86 -11.61 -2.31
CA LEU A 141 8.20 -12.21 -3.60
C LEU A 141 8.64 -13.67 -3.44
N ASP A 142 9.49 -13.95 -2.45
CA ASP A 142 9.93 -15.31 -2.15
C ASP A 142 8.77 -16.22 -1.70
N ALA A 143 7.88 -15.70 -0.85
CA ALA A 143 6.76 -16.46 -0.30
C ALA A 143 5.66 -16.74 -1.34
N THR A 144 5.43 -15.82 -2.27
CA THR A 144 4.34 -15.90 -3.25
C THR A 144 4.78 -16.35 -4.64
N HIS A 145 6.08 -16.31 -4.92
CA HIS A 145 6.66 -16.52 -6.26
C HIS A 145 6.09 -15.57 -7.33
N ALA A 146 5.57 -14.42 -6.90
CA ALA A 146 5.11 -13.38 -7.80
C ALA A 146 6.30 -12.68 -8.48
N PRO A 147 6.16 -12.23 -9.74
CA PRO A 147 7.25 -11.51 -10.42
C PRO A 147 7.40 -10.07 -9.94
N LYS A 148 6.34 -9.48 -9.38
CA LYS A 148 6.28 -8.12 -8.85
C LYS A 148 5.30 -8.05 -7.69
N VAL A 149 5.31 -6.94 -6.96
CA VAL A 149 4.29 -6.54 -5.98
C VAL A 149 3.62 -5.24 -6.42
N ASP A 150 2.47 -4.94 -5.82
CA ASP A 150 1.88 -3.61 -5.80
C ASP A 150 2.06 -3.00 -4.41
N ILE A 151 2.19 -1.68 -4.33
CA ILE A 151 2.29 -0.97 -3.05
C ILE A 151 1.09 -0.02 -2.94
N VAL A 152 0.41 -0.06 -1.79
CA VAL A 152 -0.59 0.94 -1.38
C VAL A 152 -0.10 1.57 -0.10
N GLY A 153 0.16 2.87 -0.13
CA GLY A 153 0.68 3.62 0.99
C GLY A 153 -0.23 4.75 1.44
N HIS A 154 -0.25 5.03 2.73
CA HIS A 154 -0.99 6.13 3.31
C HIS A 154 -0.02 7.13 3.94
N SER A 155 -0.19 8.42 3.67
CA SER A 155 0.62 9.48 4.29
C SER A 155 2.14 9.22 4.09
N GLU A 156 2.92 9.01 5.16
CA GLU A 156 4.32 8.59 5.08
C GLU A 156 4.52 7.36 4.20
N GLY A 157 3.60 6.39 4.30
CA GLY A 157 3.62 5.20 3.45
C GLY A 157 3.34 5.50 1.97
N GLY A 158 2.83 6.68 1.64
CA GLY A 158 2.74 7.21 0.28
C GLY A 158 3.98 8.00 -0.17
N THR A 159 4.99 8.12 0.67
CA THR A 159 6.21 8.93 0.41
C THR A 159 7.48 8.09 0.53
N MET A 160 7.66 7.41 1.66
CA MET A 160 8.86 6.61 1.93
C MET A 160 9.12 5.52 0.87
N PRO A 161 8.11 4.83 0.32
CA PRO A 161 8.33 3.84 -0.73
C PRO A 161 8.96 4.43 -2.00
N ASP A 162 8.77 5.70 -2.29
CA ASP A 162 9.40 6.32 -3.45
C ASP A 162 10.94 6.30 -3.35
N TYR A 163 11.48 6.45 -2.13
CA TYR A 163 12.91 6.24 -1.92
C TYR A 163 13.35 4.81 -2.26
N TYR A 164 12.55 3.81 -1.87
CA TYR A 164 12.80 2.40 -2.23
C TYR A 164 12.76 2.19 -3.75
N LEU A 165 11.74 2.74 -4.41
CA LEU A 165 11.59 2.64 -5.86
C LEU A 165 12.79 3.24 -6.59
N LYS A 166 13.23 4.40 -6.14
CA LYS A 166 14.23 5.22 -6.81
C LYS A 166 15.67 4.77 -6.54
N PHE A 167 15.98 4.36 -5.31
CA PHE A 167 17.37 4.15 -4.87
C PHE A 167 17.70 2.73 -4.42
N LEU A 168 16.71 1.90 -4.13
CA LEU A 168 16.93 0.56 -3.57
C LEU A 168 16.48 -0.57 -4.53
N GLY A 169 16.22 -0.25 -5.79
CA GLY A 169 15.88 -1.22 -6.83
C GLY A 169 14.40 -1.61 -6.89
N GLY A 170 13.54 -0.96 -6.11
CA GLY A 170 12.10 -1.25 -6.07
C GLY A 170 11.41 -1.13 -7.42
N SER A 171 11.84 -0.22 -8.29
CA SER A 171 11.25 -0.04 -9.64
C SER A 171 11.31 -1.30 -10.52
N GLN A 172 12.19 -2.25 -10.23
CA GLN A 172 12.29 -3.50 -10.98
C GLN A 172 11.23 -4.52 -10.56
N VAL A 173 10.73 -4.44 -9.33
CA VAL A 173 9.87 -5.43 -8.70
C VAL A 173 8.53 -4.89 -8.21
N VAL A 174 8.25 -3.61 -8.39
CA VAL A 174 6.94 -2.99 -8.13
C VAL A 174 6.24 -2.72 -9.47
N ALA A 175 4.94 -3.00 -9.56
CA ALA A 175 4.15 -2.71 -10.75
C ALA A 175 3.33 -1.44 -10.59
N HIS A 176 2.61 -1.30 -9.46
CA HIS A 176 1.80 -0.12 -9.15
C HIS A 176 2.18 0.42 -7.78
N PHE A 177 2.27 1.75 -7.69
CA PHE A 177 2.38 2.46 -6.44
C PHE A 177 1.20 3.41 -6.31
N VAL A 178 0.30 3.11 -5.36
CA VAL A 178 -0.90 3.88 -5.08
C VAL A 178 -0.73 4.61 -3.76
N MET A 179 -0.86 5.92 -3.77
CA MET A 179 -0.67 6.80 -2.62
C MET A 179 -2.03 7.36 -2.17
N LEU A 180 -2.33 7.24 -0.90
CA LEU A 180 -3.47 7.86 -0.24
C LEU A 180 -2.94 9.03 0.60
N SER A 181 -3.20 10.27 0.19
CA SER A 181 -2.69 11.48 0.84
C SER A 181 -1.19 11.40 1.13
N GLY A 182 -0.39 11.03 0.13
CA GLY A 182 1.07 11.00 0.21
C GLY A 182 1.67 12.39 0.41
N VAL A 183 2.96 12.46 0.71
CA VAL A 183 3.66 13.72 0.99
C VAL A 183 4.88 13.84 0.07
N ILE A 184 4.68 13.56 -1.22
CA ILE A 184 5.76 13.43 -2.21
C ILE A 184 6.65 14.67 -2.28
N HIS A 185 6.05 15.88 -2.27
CA HIS A 185 6.79 17.15 -2.36
C HIS A 185 6.93 17.85 -1.01
N GLY A 186 6.66 17.13 0.09
CA GLY A 186 6.69 17.67 1.43
C GLY A 186 5.44 18.44 1.84
N THR A 187 5.36 18.80 3.09
CA THR A 187 4.22 19.53 3.68
C THR A 187 4.70 20.66 4.56
N THR A 188 3.85 21.68 4.74
CA THR A 188 4.07 22.72 5.76
C THR A 188 3.66 22.23 7.16
N PHE A 189 2.97 21.10 7.29
CA PHE A 189 2.59 20.43 8.53
C PHE A 189 2.10 21.39 9.60
N TRP A 190 0.90 22.03 9.39
CA TRP A 190 0.32 23.06 10.27
C TRP A 190 1.22 24.26 10.58
N GLY A 191 2.03 24.68 9.62
CA GLY A 191 2.97 25.79 9.84
C GLY A 191 4.21 25.40 10.66
N LEU A 192 4.48 24.12 10.87
CA LEU A 192 5.72 23.66 11.48
C LEU A 192 6.93 24.06 10.64
N SER A 193 6.80 24.07 9.30
CA SER A 193 7.80 24.61 8.39
C SER A 193 8.02 26.10 8.63
N ASP A 194 6.96 26.89 8.83
CA ASP A 194 7.07 28.33 9.12
C ASP A 194 7.76 28.58 10.47
N LEU A 195 7.42 27.75 11.47
CA LEU A 195 8.10 27.81 12.77
C LEU A 195 9.58 27.40 12.66
N TYR A 196 9.86 26.40 11.82
CA TYR A 196 11.21 25.96 11.52
C TYR A 196 12.01 27.03 10.79
N ASP A 197 11.43 27.67 9.80
CA ASP A 197 12.04 28.77 9.05
C ASP A 197 12.30 29.97 9.97
N LEU A 198 11.37 30.29 10.86
CA LEU A 198 11.54 31.33 11.88
C LEU A 198 12.68 30.96 12.84
N ALA A 199 12.70 29.73 13.35
CA ALA A 199 13.80 29.26 14.21
C ALA A 199 15.17 29.32 13.50
N SER A 200 15.16 28.97 12.18
CA SER A 200 16.36 29.06 11.35
C SER A 200 16.84 30.49 11.15
N ALA A 201 15.91 31.42 10.91
CA ALA A 201 16.22 32.86 10.78
C ALA A 201 16.85 33.44 12.05
N TYR A 202 16.52 32.91 13.23
CA TYR A 202 17.10 33.28 14.52
C TYR A 202 18.29 32.40 14.94
N GLY A 203 18.76 31.49 14.10
CA GLY A 203 19.94 30.65 14.37
C GLY A 203 19.69 29.45 15.30
N PHE A 204 18.42 29.06 15.54
CA PHE A 204 18.05 27.95 16.42
C PHE A 204 17.69 26.65 15.68
N SER A 205 17.86 26.60 14.37
CA SER A 205 17.47 25.44 13.55
C SER A 205 18.13 24.13 14.00
N SER A 206 19.40 24.16 14.35
CA SER A 206 20.11 22.95 14.76
C SER A 206 19.59 22.37 16.07
N GLN A 207 19.19 23.21 17.02
CA GLN A 207 18.65 22.78 18.31
C GLN A 207 17.23 22.23 18.16
N THR A 208 16.39 22.87 17.32
CA THR A 208 15.04 22.43 17.03
C THR A 208 15.07 21.09 16.30
N ASN A 209 15.92 20.93 15.28
CA ASN A 209 16.12 19.67 14.58
C ASN A 209 16.60 18.55 15.50
N ALA A 210 17.58 18.83 16.35
CA ALA A 210 18.10 17.84 17.27
C ALA A 210 17.03 17.36 18.26
N LEU A 211 16.16 18.26 18.72
CA LEU A 211 15.10 17.92 19.66
C LEU A 211 13.99 17.11 18.98
N VAL A 212 13.44 17.58 17.86
CA VAL A 212 12.38 16.90 17.12
C VAL A 212 12.91 15.60 16.53
N GLY A 213 14.05 15.61 15.88
CA GLY A 213 14.66 14.42 15.27
C GLY A 213 15.07 13.34 16.26
N SER A 214 15.21 13.66 17.57
CA SER A 214 15.48 12.64 18.59
C SER A 214 14.28 11.76 18.93
N VAL A 215 13.08 12.25 18.65
CA VAL A 215 11.81 11.54 18.94
C VAL A 215 11.01 11.21 17.68
N CYS A 216 11.28 11.89 16.56
CA CYS A 216 10.62 11.69 15.28
C CYS A 216 11.52 12.19 14.16
N ALA A 217 12.39 11.34 13.65
CA ALA A 217 13.28 11.72 12.55
C ALA A 217 12.48 12.04 11.27
N SER A 218 11.52 11.20 10.92
CA SER A 218 10.64 11.38 9.76
C SER A 218 9.86 12.69 9.79
N CYS A 219 9.49 13.20 10.98
CA CYS A 219 8.78 14.48 11.10
C CYS A 219 9.55 15.66 10.50
N THR A 220 10.87 15.62 10.50
CA THR A 220 11.72 16.67 9.89
C THR A 220 11.95 16.39 8.40
N GLU A 221 11.84 15.15 7.99
CA GLU A 221 12.04 14.72 6.60
C GLU A 221 10.86 15.06 5.71
N PHE A 222 9.64 15.15 6.25
CA PHE A 222 8.45 15.59 5.52
C PHE A 222 8.40 17.07 5.17
N LEU A 223 9.21 17.90 5.84
CA LEU A 223 9.12 19.34 5.63
C LEU A 223 9.52 19.69 4.20
N VAL A 224 8.77 20.62 3.60
CA VAL A 224 9.12 21.22 2.30
C VAL A 224 10.57 21.68 2.34
N GLY A 225 11.35 21.25 1.36
CA GLY A 225 12.76 21.63 1.25
C GLY A 225 13.71 20.91 2.19
N SER A 226 13.26 19.88 2.92
CA SER A 226 14.15 18.96 3.64
C SER A 226 15.15 18.29 2.69
N SER A 227 16.20 17.68 3.23
CA SER A 227 17.15 16.92 2.42
C SER A 227 16.51 15.68 1.81
N PHE A 228 15.57 15.04 2.51
CA PHE A 228 14.86 13.86 2.04
C PHE A 228 13.98 14.22 0.83
N ILE A 229 13.09 15.20 0.95
CA ILE A 229 12.22 15.67 -0.14
C ILE A 229 13.04 16.14 -1.34
N LYS A 230 14.09 16.94 -1.13
CA LYS A 230 14.99 17.34 -2.23
C LYS A 230 15.65 16.16 -2.94
N THR A 231 15.89 15.07 -2.23
CA THR A 231 16.46 13.85 -2.82
C THR A 231 15.41 13.13 -3.66
N LEU A 232 14.16 13.07 -3.21
CA LEU A 232 13.05 12.50 -3.98
C LEU A 232 12.75 13.35 -5.23
N ASP A 233 12.63 14.66 -5.09
CA ASP A 233 12.33 15.60 -6.18
C ASP A 233 13.46 15.72 -7.21
N ALA A 234 14.68 15.30 -6.86
CA ALA A 234 15.80 15.40 -7.78
C ALA A 234 15.56 14.51 -9.02
N PRO A 235 15.89 14.99 -10.25
CA PRO A 235 15.75 14.20 -11.46
C PRO A 235 16.45 12.84 -11.33
N ASN A 236 15.83 11.80 -11.92
CA ASN A 236 16.44 10.47 -11.96
C ASN A 236 17.82 10.51 -12.61
N ALA A 237 18.73 9.71 -12.08
CA ALA A 237 20.11 9.66 -12.60
C ALA A 237 20.19 9.23 -14.08
N GLN A 238 19.15 8.55 -14.58
CA GLN A 238 18.98 8.13 -15.97
C GLN A 238 18.24 9.15 -16.84
N ALA A 239 17.66 10.21 -16.22
CA ALA A 239 16.94 11.22 -16.95
C ALA A 239 17.86 11.92 -17.98
N THR A 240 17.37 12.06 -19.21
CA THR A 240 18.06 12.85 -20.23
C THR A 240 18.05 14.34 -19.87
N ALA A 241 18.95 15.13 -20.42
CA ALA A 241 18.96 16.57 -20.21
C ALA A 241 17.62 17.25 -20.63
N SER A 242 16.89 16.65 -21.58
CA SER A 242 15.56 17.12 -22.02
C SER A 242 14.49 16.81 -20.98
N GLU A 243 14.48 15.63 -20.40
CA GLU A 243 13.56 15.22 -19.34
C GLU A 243 13.80 16.03 -18.07
N ALA A 244 15.05 16.17 -17.65
CA ALA A 244 15.41 17.03 -16.52
C ALA A 244 15.02 18.51 -16.71
N ALA A 245 14.94 18.98 -17.98
CA ALA A 245 14.49 20.34 -18.30
C ALA A 245 12.96 20.50 -18.27
N THR A 246 12.21 19.43 -18.59
CA THR A 246 10.74 19.41 -18.55
C THR A 246 10.17 19.13 -17.17
N CYS A 247 10.94 18.44 -16.31
CA CYS A 247 10.58 18.06 -14.95
C CYS A 247 11.66 18.47 -13.93
N PRO A 248 11.89 19.77 -13.74
CA PRO A 248 12.98 20.23 -12.86
C PRO A 248 12.71 19.97 -11.37
N TYR A 249 11.48 19.64 -10.99
CA TYR A 249 11.04 19.51 -9.60
C TYR A 249 10.38 18.18 -9.28
N ASP A 250 10.29 17.25 -10.23
CA ASP A 250 9.51 16.03 -10.04
C ASP A 250 10.26 14.83 -10.60
N GLY A 251 11.29 14.45 -9.86
CA GLY A 251 11.98 13.20 -10.09
C GLY A 251 11.37 12.02 -9.35
N ALA A 252 10.18 12.19 -8.77
CA ALA A 252 9.55 11.14 -7.96
C ALA A 252 9.17 9.92 -8.81
N ALA A 253 8.58 10.11 -9.98
CA ALA A 253 8.22 8.98 -10.83
C ALA A 253 9.46 8.32 -11.47
N VAL A 254 9.56 7.00 -11.35
CA VAL A 254 10.62 6.18 -11.98
C VAL A 254 10.03 5.24 -13.01
N ASP A 255 10.82 4.91 -14.03
CA ASP A 255 10.42 4.01 -15.10
C ASP A 255 10.04 2.62 -14.57
N GLY A 256 9.05 1.99 -15.16
CA GLY A 256 8.64 0.62 -14.83
C GLY A 256 7.56 0.52 -13.74
N VAL A 257 7.15 1.64 -13.13
CA VAL A 257 6.13 1.72 -12.09
C VAL A 257 4.98 2.63 -12.53
N SER A 258 3.74 2.19 -12.36
CA SER A 258 2.56 3.03 -12.52
C SER A 258 2.23 3.72 -11.20
N TYR A 259 2.04 5.03 -11.23
CA TYR A 259 1.76 5.85 -10.05
C TYR A 259 0.31 6.31 -10.05
N THR A 260 -0.36 6.17 -8.92
CA THR A 260 -1.68 6.79 -8.69
C THR A 260 -1.67 7.51 -7.35
N SER A 261 -1.88 8.81 -7.39
CA SER A 261 -2.01 9.65 -6.21
C SER A 261 -3.49 9.97 -5.97
N ILE A 262 -4.00 9.64 -4.79
CA ILE A 262 -5.39 9.85 -4.39
C ILE A 262 -5.39 10.81 -3.20
N ALA A 263 -5.79 12.06 -3.44
CA ALA A 263 -5.78 13.13 -2.45
C ALA A 263 -7.19 13.58 -2.09
N THR A 264 -7.31 14.25 -0.95
CA THR A 264 -8.53 14.95 -0.53
C THR A 264 -8.27 16.45 -0.36
N GLU A 265 -9.21 17.31 -0.79
CA GLU A 265 -9.10 18.75 -0.56
C GLU A 265 -9.22 19.17 0.90
N TYR A 266 -9.72 18.25 1.73
CA TYR A 266 -9.88 18.43 3.18
C TYR A 266 -8.67 17.97 3.99
N ASP A 267 -7.57 17.63 3.32
CA ASP A 267 -6.33 17.22 3.99
C ASP A 267 -5.79 18.36 4.86
N GLU A 268 -5.71 18.11 6.17
CA GLU A 268 -5.21 19.07 7.14
C GLU A 268 -3.73 18.90 7.45
N LEU A 269 -3.15 17.74 7.12
CA LEU A 269 -1.75 17.41 7.39
C LEU A 269 -0.85 17.64 6.18
N VAL A 270 -1.28 17.28 4.98
CA VAL A 270 -0.56 17.54 3.73
C VAL A 270 -1.01 18.87 3.14
N ARG A 271 -0.16 19.87 3.29
CA ARG A 271 -0.48 21.22 2.85
C ARG A 271 0.62 21.79 1.95
N PRO A 272 0.24 22.19 0.74
CA PRO A 272 -1.08 22.02 0.10
C PRO A 272 -1.34 20.54 -0.22
N TYR A 273 -2.61 20.11 -0.28
CA TYR A 273 -2.96 18.72 -0.63
C TYR A 273 -2.40 18.30 -2.01
N THR A 274 -2.20 19.25 -2.90
CA THR A 274 -1.58 19.01 -4.21
C THR A 274 -0.09 18.65 -4.13
N SER A 275 0.50 18.68 -2.94
CA SER A 275 1.84 18.17 -2.69
C SER A 275 1.95 16.64 -2.84
N ASP A 276 0.81 15.94 -2.86
CA ASP A 276 0.72 14.53 -3.19
C ASP A 276 0.76 14.25 -4.70
N PHE A 277 0.52 15.25 -5.54
CA PHE A 277 0.39 15.07 -6.98
C PHE A 277 1.73 15.10 -7.71
N ILE A 278 1.97 14.07 -8.51
CA ILE A 278 3.14 14.00 -9.40
C ILE A 278 2.78 14.66 -10.73
N ASP A 279 3.67 15.47 -11.28
CA ASP A 279 3.45 16.06 -12.62
C ASP A 279 3.45 14.95 -13.68
N PRO A 280 2.31 14.68 -14.35
CA PRO A 280 2.22 13.60 -15.33
C PRO A 280 3.17 13.76 -16.52
N ARG A 281 3.75 14.95 -16.73
CA ARG A 281 4.79 15.17 -17.74
C ARG A 281 6.13 14.58 -17.34
N CYS A 282 6.27 14.22 -16.06
CA CYS A 282 7.46 13.64 -15.48
C CYS A 282 7.45 12.10 -15.49
N ALA A 283 6.35 11.50 -15.87
CA ALA A 283 6.33 10.09 -16.25
C ALA A 283 7.18 9.93 -17.50
N ALA A 284 8.10 8.99 -17.50
CA ALA A 284 9.00 8.79 -18.64
C ALA A 284 8.20 8.63 -19.94
N ALA A 285 8.52 9.48 -20.90
CA ALA A 285 7.85 9.48 -22.18
C ALA A 285 8.24 8.21 -22.94
N GLY A 286 7.36 7.21 -22.95
CA GLY A 286 7.51 6.10 -23.88
C GLY A 286 7.17 4.70 -23.38
N ASP A 287 7.08 4.45 -22.08
CA ASP A 287 7.05 3.07 -21.58
C ASP A 287 5.66 2.60 -21.09
N GLY A 288 4.61 3.37 -21.35
CA GLY A 288 3.24 3.02 -20.96
C GLY A 288 2.97 3.14 -19.45
N ILE A 289 3.85 3.79 -18.73
CA ILE A 289 3.75 4.05 -17.32
C ILE A 289 2.96 5.33 -17.12
N GLY A 290 1.83 5.21 -16.42
CA GLY A 290 0.93 6.32 -16.13
C GLY A 290 1.28 6.98 -14.79
N VAL A 291 1.12 8.29 -14.73
CA VAL A 291 0.88 9.03 -13.50
C VAL A 291 -0.58 9.46 -13.54
N ASP A 292 -1.36 9.04 -12.55
CA ASP A 292 -2.75 9.46 -12.39
C ASP A 292 -2.90 10.18 -11.04
N ASN A 293 -3.49 11.37 -11.08
CA ASN A 293 -3.73 12.19 -9.89
C ASN A 293 -5.24 12.35 -9.71
N ILE A 294 -5.75 11.81 -8.64
CA ILE A 294 -7.17 11.75 -8.32
C ILE A 294 -7.46 12.66 -7.12
N LEU A 295 -8.43 13.54 -7.27
CA LEU A 295 -9.01 14.29 -6.17
C LEU A 295 -10.39 13.70 -5.86
N VAL A 296 -10.55 13.12 -4.66
CA VAL A 296 -11.77 12.44 -4.22
C VAL A 296 -13.02 13.30 -4.46
N GLN A 297 -12.96 14.60 -4.15
CA GLN A 297 -14.09 15.52 -4.28
C GLN A 297 -14.48 15.85 -5.72
N GLN A 298 -13.58 15.62 -6.70
CA GLN A 298 -13.95 15.72 -8.12
C GLN A 298 -14.85 14.57 -8.56
N GLN A 299 -14.71 13.40 -7.93
CA GLN A 299 -15.55 12.24 -8.20
C GLN A 299 -16.80 12.23 -7.32
N CYS A 300 -16.66 12.60 -6.05
CA CYS A 300 -17.76 12.66 -5.07
C CYS A 300 -17.73 13.97 -4.26
N PRO A 301 -18.46 15.00 -4.70
CA PRO A 301 -18.46 16.30 -4.00
C PRO A 301 -19.05 16.27 -2.58
N THR A 302 -19.72 15.19 -2.19
CA THR A 302 -20.26 15.01 -0.83
C THR A 302 -19.32 14.25 0.09
N ASP A 303 -18.21 13.79 -0.43
CA ASP A 303 -17.16 13.16 0.36
C ASP A 303 -16.37 14.22 1.11
N LEU A 304 -16.28 14.07 2.44
CA LEU A 304 -15.57 14.99 3.33
C LEU A 304 -14.42 14.27 4.05
N ALA A 305 -13.94 13.17 3.47
CA ALA A 305 -12.78 12.46 4.02
C ALA A 305 -11.61 13.42 4.19
N ASP A 306 -11.02 13.42 5.38
CA ASP A 306 -9.78 14.13 5.69
C ASP A 306 -8.56 13.21 5.54
N HIS A 307 -7.40 13.67 5.98
CA HIS A 307 -6.16 12.91 5.92
C HIS A 307 -6.24 11.51 6.54
N LEU A 308 -6.97 11.35 7.64
CA LEU A 308 -7.11 10.08 8.34
C LEU A 308 -8.19 9.20 7.71
N ALA A 309 -9.35 9.80 7.42
CA ALA A 309 -10.50 9.06 6.91
C ALA A 309 -10.26 8.46 5.51
N ILE A 310 -9.41 9.06 4.68
CA ILE A 310 -9.11 8.57 3.32
C ILE A 310 -8.62 7.12 3.30
N ALA A 311 -7.91 6.67 4.34
CA ALA A 311 -7.45 5.28 4.47
C ALA A 311 -8.59 4.26 4.71
N SER A 312 -9.79 4.76 5.08
CA SER A 312 -11.00 3.97 5.32
C SER A 312 -12.18 4.44 4.47
N ASP A 313 -11.90 5.23 3.44
CA ASP A 313 -12.92 5.77 2.55
C ASP A 313 -13.26 4.83 1.40
N LYS A 314 -14.56 4.72 1.08
CA LYS A 314 -15.06 3.84 0.00
C LYS A 314 -14.77 4.38 -1.38
N VAL A 315 -14.73 5.69 -1.54
CA VAL A 315 -14.40 6.36 -2.81
C VAL A 315 -12.95 6.06 -3.13
N ALA A 316 -12.04 6.40 -2.21
CA ALA A 316 -10.63 6.13 -2.34
C ALA A 316 -10.30 4.63 -2.49
N ALA A 317 -11.00 3.76 -1.77
CA ALA A 317 -10.80 2.30 -1.88
C ALA A 317 -11.17 1.76 -3.27
N GLN A 318 -12.23 2.28 -3.91
CA GLN A 318 -12.54 1.90 -5.28
C GLN A 318 -11.50 2.43 -6.27
N ASP A 319 -10.97 3.62 -6.04
CA ASP A 319 -9.87 4.16 -6.85
C ASP A 319 -8.60 3.32 -6.72
N VAL A 320 -8.30 2.81 -5.51
CA VAL A 320 -7.22 1.84 -5.29
C VAL A 320 -7.42 0.59 -6.14
N LEU A 321 -8.61 -0.03 -6.12
CA LEU A 321 -8.89 -1.19 -6.97
C LEU A 321 -8.72 -0.89 -8.45
N ASN A 322 -9.23 0.26 -8.90
CA ASN A 322 -9.14 0.69 -10.29
C ASN A 322 -7.68 0.93 -10.73
N ALA A 323 -6.86 1.42 -9.82
CA ALA A 323 -5.43 1.63 -10.06
C ALA A 323 -4.64 0.31 -10.12
N LEU A 324 -5.00 -0.67 -9.28
CA LEU A 324 -4.34 -1.98 -9.23
C LEU A 324 -4.73 -2.89 -10.41
N ASP A 325 -5.96 -2.76 -10.92
CA ASP A 325 -6.44 -3.50 -12.10
C ASP A 325 -7.26 -2.57 -13.02
N PRO A 326 -6.59 -1.73 -13.82
CA PRO A 326 -7.28 -0.81 -14.74
C PRO A 326 -8.15 -1.51 -15.78
N ALA A 327 -7.87 -2.78 -16.08
CA ALA A 327 -8.66 -3.56 -17.02
C ALA A 327 -10.03 -3.95 -16.47
N GLN A 328 -10.18 -3.99 -15.16
CA GLN A 328 -11.42 -4.27 -14.45
C GLN A 328 -12.01 -3.05 -13.74
N ALA A 329 -11.52 -1.86 -14.09
CA ALA A 329 -11.96 -0.62 -13.46
C ALA A 329 -13.49 -0.49 -13.43
N ALA A 330 -14.03 -0.20 -12.26
CA ALA A 330 -15.46 -0.03 -12.01
C ALA A 330 -15.80 1.42 -11.65
N ALA A 331 -17.08 1.73 -11.73
CA ALA A 331 -17.56 3.06 -11.32
C ALA A 331 -17.29 3.29 -9.82
N VAL A 332 -16.72 4.44 -9.51
CA VAL A 332 -16.44 4.85 -8.13
C VAL A 332 -17.76 5.22 -7.44
N PRO A 333 -18.07 4.64 -6.26
CA PRO A 333 -19.28 5.00 -5.53
C PRO A 333 -19.16 6.42 -4.98
N CYS A 334 -20.24 7.20 -5.03
CA CYS A 334 -20.25 8.49 -4.35
C CYS A 334 -21.08 8.36 -3.07
N VAL A 335 -20.41 8.36 -1.93
CA VAL A 335 -21.01 8.24 -0.60
C VAL A 335 -20.49 9.37 0.30
N LEU A 336 -21.30 9.77 1.28
CA LEU A 336 -20.84 10.71 2.29
C LEU A 336 -19.85 10.00 3.21
N THR A 337 -18.65 10.53 3.27
CA THR A 337 -17.62 10.17 4.25
C THR A 337 -17.42 11.36 5.19
N LEU A 338 -17.31 11.15 6.49
CA LEU A 338 -17.11 12.21 7.46
C LEU A 338 -15.63 12.28 7.88
N PRO A 339 -15.11 13.49 8.15
CA PRO A 339 -13.74 13.65 8.63
C PRO A 339 -13.49 12.78 9.87
N VAL A 340 -12.31 12.17 9.96
CA VAL A 340 -11.83 11.29 11.06
C VAL A 340 -12.68 10.03 11.26
N LEU A 341 -13.96 10.12 11.03
CA LEU A 341 -14.90 9.01 11.32
C LEU A 341 -14.96 8.00 10.17
N GLY A 342 -14.87 8.46 8.94
CA GLY A 342 -15.11 7.63 7.76
C GLY A 342 -16.60 7.48 7.41
#